data_330ba3db5f2fe86d057963c600703831
#
_entry.id   330ba3db5f2fe86d057963c600703831
#
_cell.length_a   1.000
_cell.length_b   1.000
_cell.length_c   1.000
_cell.angle_alpha   90.00
_cell.angle_beta   90.00
_cell.angle_gamma   90.00
#
_symmetry.space_group_name_H-M   'P 1'
#
loop_
_entity.id
_entity.type
_entity.pdbx_description
1 polymer ?
#
loop_
_entity_poly.entity_id
_entity_poly.type
_entity_poly.pdbx_seq_one_letter_code
_entity_poly.pdbx_strand_id
1 'polypeptide(L)'
;INDFYSSITELHDEIRKQNRIGNQLIDLLMDNESPKLEFKASLWATYHGVSGKLVEEQEEKNLKLEDSVLKTVAGFLNTDGGTLLIGIKDKPRDSGDKVAEVLGIEPDFKWLKKGKRDPEGYTHVLFELFKNSLTNPVANQHINLDFPVYQGQIICRVDVQPLPRILGQQ
;
A
#
# COMPACT_ATOMS: atom_id res chain seq x y z
N ILE A 1 -38.75 -13.43 -7.13
CA ILE A 1 -38.00 -13.66 -8.40
C ILE A 1 -37.12 -12.43 -8.73
N ASN A 2 -37.67 -11.23 -8.62
CA ASN A 2 -36.88 -10.01 -8.92
C ASN A 2 -35.67 -9.82 -8.00
N ASP A 3 -35.80 -10.11 -6.71
CA ASP A 3 -34.72 -9.98 -5.73
C ASP A 3 -33.57 -10.96 -6.01
N PHE A 4 -33.88 -12.16 -6.50
CA PHE A 4 -32.88 -13.16 -6.83
C PHE A 4 -32.02 -12.75 -8.05
N TYR A 5 -32.66 -12.24 -9.11
CA TYR A 5 -31.96 -11.74 -10.29
C TYR A 5 -31.12 -10.48 -9.98
N SER A 6 -31.63 -9.60 -9.12
CA SER A 6 -30.89 -8.45 -8.63
C SER A 6 -29.61 -8.88 -7.90
N SER A 7 -29.72 -9.83 -6.99
CA SER A 7 -28.58 -10.36 -6.23
C SER A 7 -27.52 -11.04 -7.12
N ILE A 8 -27.94 -11.76 -8.17
CA ILE A 8 -27.01 -12.36 -9.14
C ILE A 8 -26.29 -11.28 -9.95
N THR A 9 -26.99 -10.24 -10.35
CA THR A 9 -26.39 -9.12 -11.11
C THR A 9 -25.36 -8.39 -10.26
N GLU A 10 -25.69 -8.07 -9.01
CA GLU A 10 -24.77 -7.47 -8.05
C GLU A 10 -23.51 -8.33 -7.82
N LEU A 11 -23.67 -9.65 -7.67
CA LEU A 11 -22.54 -10.57 -7.53
C LEU A 11 -21.66 -10.60 -8.78
N HIS A 12 -22.25 -10.63 -9.96
CA HIS A 12 -21.49 -10.57 -11.23
C HIS A 12 -20.70 -9.26 -11.36
N ASP A 13 -21.29 -8.12 -10.99
CA ASP A 13 -20.62 -6.83 -11.06
C ASP A 13 -19.47 -6.74 -10.05
N GLU A 14 -19.65 -7.29 -8.86
CA GLU A 14 -18.59 -7.39 -7.86
C GLU A 14 -17.43 -8.30 -8.34
N ILE A 15 -17.73 -9.47 -8.93
CA ILE A 15 -16.72 -10.36 -9.51
C ILE A 15 -15.94 -9.65 -10.63
N ARG A 16 -16.61 -8.93 -11.52
CA ARG A 16 -15.94 -8.15 -12.60
C ARG A 16 -15.05 -7.07 -12.03
N LYS A 17 -15.49 -6.37 -11.00
CA LYS A 17 -14.72 -5.35 -10.29
C LYS A 17 -13.47 -5.95 -9.64
N GLN A 18 -13.61 -7.08 -8.94
CA GLN A 18 -12.49 -7.78 -8.31
C GLN A 18 -11.47 -8.29 -9.34
N ASN A 19 -11.93 -8.85 -10.46
CA ASN A 19 -11.06 -9.29 -11.55
C ASN A 19 -10.28 -8.11 -12.17
N ARG A 20 -10.92 -6.96 -12.36
CA ARG A 20 -10.26 -5.76 -12.87
C ARG A 20 -9.20 -5.24 -11.90
N ILE A 21 -9.51 -5.20 -10.59
CA ILE A 21 -8.57 -4.81 -9.54
C ILE A 21 -7.39 -5.78 -9.52
N GLY A 22 -7.64 -7.09 -9.60
CA GLY A 22 -6.61 -8.12 -9.66
C GLY A 22 -5.67 -7.95 -10.86
N ASN A 23 -6.20 -7.70 -12.05
CA ASN A 23 -5.40 -7.46 -13.25
C ASN A 23 -4.54 -6.19 -13.12
N GLN A 24 -5.10 -5.09 -12.63
CA GLN A 24 -4.35 -3.87 -12.37
C GLN A 24 -3.23 -4.07 -11.35
N LEU A 25 -3.47 -4.88 -10.32
CA LEU A 25 -2.46 -5.22 -9.34
C LEU A 25 -1.32 -6.03 -9.96
N ILE A 26 -1.64 -7.04 -10.79
CA ILE A 26 -0.65 -7.86 -11.48
C ILE A 26 0.24 -6.98 -12.36
N ASP A 27 -0.34 -6.06 -13.12
CA ASP A 27 0.39 -5.12 -13.96
C ASP A 27 1.39 -4.31 -13.12
N LEU A 28 0.97 -3.78 -11.98
CA LEU A 28 1.85 -3.05 -11.05
C LEU A 28 2.97 -3.92 -10.48
N LEU A 29 2.68 -5.20 -10.15
CA LEU A 29 3.69 -6.13 -9.62
C LEU A 29 4.71 -6.57 -10.69
N MET A 30 4.36 -6.50 -11.97
CA MET A 30 5.26 -6.75 -13.09
C MET A 30 6.13 -5.54 -13.42
N ASP A 31 5.66 -4.34 -13.13
CA ASP A 31 6.42 -3.12 -13.34
C ASP A 31 7.66 -3.03 -12.43
N ASN A 32 8.57 -2.16 -12.80
CA ASN A 32 9.69 -1.76 -11.95
C ASN A 32 9.34 -0.48 -11.20
N GLU A 33 10.00 -0.27 -10.07
CA GLU A 33 9.94 1.01 -9.38
C GLU A 33 10.28 2.17 -10.32
N SER A 34 9.59 3.26 -10.15
CA SER A 34 9.68 4.46 -10.98
C SER A 34 9.37 5.70 -10.14
N PRO A 35 9.49 6.91 -10.67
CA PRO A 35 9.06 8.11 -9.95
C PRO A 35 7.59 8.12 -9.52
N LYS A 36 6.77 7.20 -10.05
CA LYS A 36 5.33 7.07 -9.76
C LYS A 36 4.92 5.72 -9.17
N LEU A 37 5.85 4.80 -8.97
CA LEU A 37 5.60 3.47 -8.39
C LEU A 37 6.73 3.09 -7.46
N GLU A 38 6.40 2.83 -6.20
CA GLU A 38 7.36 2.42 -5.17
C GLU A 38 6.85 1.18 -4.43
N PHE A 39 7.76 0.29 -4.05
CA PHE A 39 7.49 -0.90 -3.26
C PHE A 39 8.14 -0.78 -1.87
N LYS A 40 7.42 -1.20 -0.85
CA LYS A 40 7.95 -1.33 0.53
C LYS A 40 7.55 -2.69 1.10
N ALA A 41 8.50 -3.36 1.71
CA ALA A 41 8.27 -4.68 2.30
C ALA A 41 7.23 -4.66 3.42
N SER A 42 7.21 -3.61 4.23
CA SER A 42 6.32 -3.44 5.37
C SER A 42 6.31 -2.00 5.86
N LEU A 43 5.43 -1.70 6.80
CA LEU A 43 5.44 -0.44 7.55
C LEU A 43 6.40 -0.50 8.74
N TRP A 44 6.47 -1.66 9.44
CA TRP A 44 7.26 -1.82 10.66
C TRP A 44 8.04 -3.14 10.76
N ALA A 45 7.56 -4.21 10.11
CA ALA A 45 8.17 -5.52 10.20
C ALA A 45 9.51 -5.57 9.44
N THR A 46 10.53 -6.11 10.07
CA THR A 46 11.88 -6.22 9.50
C THR A 46 12.07 -7.57 8.83
N TYR A 47 12.73 -7.56 7.70
CA TYR A 47 13.15 -8.75 6.97
C TYR A 47 14.68 -8.82 6.91
N HIS A 48 15.22 -10.03 7.04
CA HIS A 48 16.66 -10.25 6.91
C HIS A 48 17.15 -9.93 5.49
N GLY A 49 18.16 -9.10 5.36
CA GLY A 49 18.66 -8.61 4.08
C GLY A 49 19.10 -9.70 3.10
N VAL A 50 19.76 -10.76 3.59
CA VAL A 50 20.29 -11.85 2.75
C VAL A 50 19.23 -12.91 2.45
N SER A 51 18.49 -13.36 3.47
CA SER A 51 17.51 -14.43 3.32
C SER A 51 16.14 -13.95 2.87
N GLY A 52 15.82 -12.66 3.06
CA GLY A 52 14.49 -12.10 2.85
C GLY A 52 13.42 -12.63 3.79
N LYS A 53 13.81 -13.38 4.84
CA LYS A 53 12.89 -13.93 5.83
C LYS A 53 12.49 -12.88 6.86
N LEU A 54 11.24 -12.97 7.32
CA LEU A 54 10.73 -12.14 8.42
C LEU A 54 11.56 -12.36 9.70
N VAL A 55 11.85 -11.28 10.41
CA VAL A 55 12.42 -11.32 11.77
C VAL A 55 11.27 -11.58 12.74
N GLU A 56 11.03 -12.85 13.08
CA GLU A 56 9.85 -13.28 13.85
C GLU A 56 9.85 -12.74 15.30
N GLU A 57 11.03 -12.62 15.91
CA GLU A 57 11.20 -12.19 17.30
C GLU A 57 11.28 -10.66 17.47
N GLN A 58 10.98 -9.90 16.44
CA GLN A 58 10.99 -8.44 16.53
C GLN A 58 9.91 -7.95 17.49
N GLU A 59 10.32 -7.30 18.58
CA GLU A 59 9.41 -6.77 19.60
C GLU A 59 8.93 -5.35 19.28
N GLU A 60 9.83 -4.50 18.81
CA GLU A 60 9.56 -3.09 18.53
C GLU A 60 9.38 -2.80 17.04
N LYS A 61 8.59 -1.78 16.75
CA LYS A 61 8.43 -1.26 15.37
C LYS A 61 9.75 -0.78 14.79
N ASN A 62 10.01 -1.08 13.53
CA ASN A 62 11.13 -0.47 12.82
C ASN A 62 10.73 0.91 12.27
N LEU A 63 11.02 1.96 13.04
CA LEU A 63 10.65 3.33 12.68
C LEU A 63 11.38 3.87 11.44
N LYS A 64 12.49 3.26 11.03
CA LYS A 64 13.16 3.64 9.77
C LYS A 64 12.32 3.24 8.55
N LEU A 65 11.58 2.12 8.63
CA LEU A 65 10.66 1.70 7.59
C LEU A 65 9.45 2.64 7.52
N GLU A 66 8.90 2.99 8.68
CA GLU A 66 7.84 3.98 8.80
C GLU A 66 8.24 5.31 8.17
N ASP A 67 9.42 5.84 8.50
CA ASP A 67 9.97 7.05 7.90
C ASP A 67 10.13 6.95 6.37
N SER A 68 10.54 5.78 5.88
CA SER A 68 10.67 5.53 4.45
C SER A 68 9.33 5.60 3.72
N VAL A 69 8.28 5.04 4.31
CA VAL A 69 6.90 5.13 3.80
C VAL A 69 6.43 6.58 3.78
N LEU A 70 6.62 7.31 4.88
CA LEU A 70 6.23 8.73 4.99
C LEU A 70 6.96 9.61 3.97
N LYS A 71 8.26 9.40 3.76
CA LYS A 71 9.05 10.12 2.74
C LYS A 71 8.55 9.85 1.32
N THR A 72 8.20 8.62 1.02
CA THR A 72 7.63 8.26 -0.30
C THR A 72 6.30 8.97 -0.54
N VAL A 73 5.39 8.94 0.42
CA VAL A 73 4.09 9.61 0.31
C VAL A 73 4.25 11.13 0.20
N ALA A 74 5.13 11.73 1.00
CA ALA A 74 5.45 13.16 0.91
C ALA A 74 6.05 13.52 -0.46
N GLY A 75 6.92 12.67 -1.01
CA GLY A 75 7.47 12.84 -2.35
C GLY A 75 6.40 12.85 -3.42
N PHE A 76 5.47 11.92 -3.39
CA PHE A 76 4.35 11.86 -4.34
C PHE A 76 3.43 13.08 -4.23
N LEU A 77 3.11 13.53 -3.01
CA LEU A 77 2.29 14.74 -2.80
C LEU A 77 2.94 15.99 -3.42
N ASN A 78 4.25 16.09 -3.38
CA ASN A 78 5.02 17.25 -3.84
C ASN A 78 5.46 17.16 -5.30
N THR A 79 5.18 16.07 -5.98
CA THR A 79 5.54 15.85 -7.40
C THR A 79 4.28 15.62 -8.25
N ASP A 80 4.25 14.57 -9.02
CA ASP A 80 3.14 14.23 -9.93
C ASP A 80 2.21 13.14 -9.38
N GLY A 81 2.29 12.88 -8.08
CA GLY A 81 1.59 11.78 -7.46
C GLY A 81 2.26 10.43 -7.71
N GLY A 82 1.64 9.36 -7.28
CA GLY A 82 2.14 8.01 -7.51
C GLY A 82 1.40 6.95 -6.69
N THR A 83 1.84 5.72 -6.86
CA THR A 83 1.33 4.55 -6.14
C THR A 83 2.45 3.92 -5.31
N LEU A 84 2.20 3.74 -4.02
CA LEU A 84 3.03 2.96 -3.11
C LEU A 84 2.33 1.63 -2.80
N LEU A 85 3.03 0.52 -2.96
CA LEU A 85 2.57 -0.80 -2.51
C LEU A 85 3.38 -1.23 -1.29
N ILE A 86 2.70 -1.45 -0.16
CA ILE A 86 3.29 -1.97 1.08
C ILE A 86 2.95 -3.45 1.19
N GLY A 87 3.90 -4.26 1.61
CA GLY A 87 3.82 -5.71 1.62
C GLY A 87 4.44 -6.37 0.37
N ILE A 88 5.28 -5.64 -0.35
CA ILE A 88 5.94 -6.09 -1.57
C ILE A 88 7.46 -5.98 -1.39
N LYS A 89 8.16 -7.05 -1.69
CA LYS A 89 9.62 -7.04 -1.75
C LYS A 89 10.07 -6.44 -3.08
N ASP A 90 11.00 -5.49 -2.99
CA ASP A 90 11.62 -4.92 -4.17
C ASP A 90 12.29 -5.99 -5.04
N LYS A 91 12.16 -5.86 -6.35
CA LYS A 91 12.77 -6.76 -7.32
C LYS A 91 14.21 -6.35 -7.58
N PRO A 92 15.14 -7.31 -7.78
CA PRO A 92 16.42 -7.00 -8.39
C PRO A 92 16.21 -6.34 -9.76
N ARG A 93 16.98 -5.30 -10.07
CA ARG A 93 16.85 -4.54 -11.34
C ARG A 93 16.91 -5.41 -12.60
N ASP A 94 17.62 -6.55 -12.54
CA ASP A 94 17.82 -7.47 -13.66
C ASP A 94 16.83 -8.65 -13.66
N SER A 95 15.73 -8.56 -12.90
CA SER A 95 14.78 -9.67 -12.76
C SER A 95 13.88 -9.92 -13.98
N GLY A 96 13.93 -9.03 -14.99
CA GLY A 96 13.10 -9.14 -16.19
C GLY A 96 11.61 -9.08 -15.89
N ASP A 97 10.79 -9.90 -16.58
CA ASP A 97 9.33 -9.92 -16.47
C ASP A 97 8.80 -10.66 -15.22
N LYS A 98 9.63 -10.87 -14.21
CA LYS A 98 9.18 -11.53 -12.98
C LYS A 98 8.26 -10.60 -12.19
N VAL A 99 7.19 -11.19 -11.68
CA VAL A 99 6.29 -10.53 -10.72
C VAL A 99 7.05 -10.28 -9.41
N ALA A 100 6.87 -9.11 -8.80
CA ALA A 100 7.45 -8.81 -7.51
C ALA A 100 6.92 -9.76 -6.43
N GLU A 101 7.78 -10.13 -5.48
CA GLU A 101 7.40 -11.05 -4.39
C GLU A 101 6.46 -10.34 -3.41
N VAL A 102 5.29 -10.94 -3.20
CA VAL A 102 4.31 -10.45 -2.24
C VAL A 102 4.63 -11.02 -0.87
N LEU A 103 4.83 -10.15 0.11
CA LEU A 103 5.08 -10.49 1.51
C LEU A 103 3.83 -10.33 2.38
N GLY A 104 2.91 -9.45 1.97
CA GLY A 104 1.73 -9.08 2.73
C GLY A 104 2.04 -8.08 3.85
N ILE A 105 0.98 -7.47 4.39
CA ILE A 105 1.07 -6.53 5.52
C ILE A 105 0.72 -7.17 6.86
N GLU A 106 0.31 -8.42 6.87
CA GLU A 106 -0.11 -9.15 8.08
C GLU A 106 0.95 -9.16 9.18
N PRO A 107 2.28 -9.23 8.88
CA PRO A 107 3.31 -9.13 9.92
C PRO A 107 3.28 -7.82 10.72
N ASP A 108 2.80 -6.73 10.13
CA ASP A 108 2.65 -5.44 10.81
C ASP A 108 1.49 -5.42 11.82
N PHE A 109 0.51 -6.32 11.66
CA PHE A 109 -0.72 -6.34 12.47
C PHE A 109 -0.47 -6.57 13.97
N LYS A 110 0.66 -7.19 14.34
CA LYS A 110 1.00 -7.40 15.75
C LYS A 110 1.13 -6.09 16.55
N TRP A 111 1.47 -4.99 15.90
CA TRP A 111 1.56 -3.68 16.52
C TRP A 111 0.27 -2.85 16.44
N LEU A 112 -0.74 -3.36 15.76
CA LEU A 112 -2.06 -2.75 15.78
C LEU A 112 -2.76 -3.03 17.12
N LYS A 113 -3.68 -2.14 17.47
CA LYS A 113 -4.48 -2.28 18.67
C LYS A 113 -5.22 -3.62 18.66
N LYS A 114 -5.26 -4.29 19.81
CA LYS A 114 -6.01 -5.54 19.97
C LYS A 114 -7.48 -5.35 19.56
N GLY A 115 -8.01 -6.22 18.72
CA GLY A 115 -9.35 -6.10 18.14
C GLY A 115 -9.43 -5.22 16.89
N LYS A 116 -8.31 -4.66 16.44
CA LYS A 116 -8.17 -3.86 15.20
C LYS A 116 -6.95 -4.31 14.37
N ARG A 117 -6.65 -5.60 14.41
CA ARG A 117 -5.55 -6.23 13.67
C ARG A 117 -6.02 -6.70 12.28
N ASP A 118 -6.43 -5.74 11.48
CA ASP A 118 -7.04 -5.91 10.18
C ASP A 118 -6.77 -4.69 9.28
N PRO A 119 -7.19 -4.70 7.99
CA PRO A 119 -7.02 -3.56 7.10
C PRO A 119 -7.68 -2.26 7.60
N GLU A 120 -8.79 -2.33 8.34
CA GLU A 120 -9.42 -1.13 8.92
C GLU A 120 -8.53 -0.49 9.98
N GLY A 121 -7.96 -1.29 10.89
CA GLY A 121 -7.00 -0.80 11.88
C GLY A 121 -5.72 -0.27 11.26
N TYR A 122 -5.24 -0.91 10.19
CA TYR A 122 -4.09 -0.45 9.42
C TYR A 122 -4.36 0.90 8.74
N THR A 123 -5.54 1.07 8.14
CA THR A 123 -6.01 2.34 7.56
C THR A 123 -5.98 3.45 8.59
N HIS A 124 -6.55 3.20 9.77
CA HIS A 124 -6.60 4.18 10.85
C HIS A 124 -5.19 4.66 11.24
N VAL A 125 -4.28 3.72 11.46
CA VAL A 125 -2.90 4.05 11.83
C VAL A 125 -2.17 4.82 10.74
N LEU A 126 -2.31 4.44 9.47
CA LEU A 126 -1.67 5.15 8.37
C LEU A 126 -2.17 6.60 8.27
N PHE A 127 -3.46 6.84 8.34
CA PHE A 127 -3.99 8.21 8.30
C PHE A 127 -3.58 9.05 9.51
N GLU A 128 -3.47 8.45 10.70
CA GLU A 128 -2.91 9.13 11.87
C GLU A 128 -1.42 9.48 11.67
N LEU A 129 -0.62 8.56 11.11
CA LEU A 129 0.78 8.82 10.78
C LEU A 129 0.92 9.97 9.76
N PHE A 130 0.13 9.95 8.69
CA PHE A 130 0.14 11.00 7.68
C PHE A 130 -0.28 12.34 8.27
N LYS A 131 -1.36 12.38 9.06
CA LYS A 131 -1.83 13.59 9.74
C LYS A 131 -0.77 14.21 10.65
N ASN A 132 -0.05 13.36 11.40
CA ASN A 132 0.94 13.83 12.36
C ASN A 132 2.29 14.19 11.73
N SER A 133 2.62 13.62 10.57
CA SER A 133 3.94 13.76 9.95
C SER A 133 3.96 14.69 8.74
N LEU A 134 2.82 14.82 8.03
CA LEU A 134 2.72 15.70 6.88
C LEU A 134 2.28 17.09 7.32
N THR A 135 3.02 18.10 6.90
CA THR A 135 2.78 19.50 7.31
C THR A 135 1.53 20.11 6.68
N ASN A 136 1.06 19.54 5.57
CA ASN A 136 -0.12 20.04 4.87
C ASN A 136 -1.40 19.43 5.48
N PRO A 137 -2.31 20.25 6.04
CA PRO A 137 -3.52 19.75 6.72
C PRO A 137 -4.51 19.03 5.79
N VAL A 138 -4.43 19.24 4.48
CA VAL A 138 -5.30 18.60 3.50
C VAL A 138 -4.65 17.37 2.82
N ALA A 139 -3.44 17.00 3.22
CA ALA A 139 -2.70 15.90 2.58
C ALA A 139 -3.52 14.59 2.56
N ASN A 140 -4.22 14.25 3.64
CA ASN A 140 -5.02 13.03 3.72
C ASN A 140 -6.15 12.97 2.68
N GLN A 141 -6.64 14.11 2.20
CA GLN A 141 -7.67 14.17 1.15
C GLN A 141 -7.12 13.78 -0.23
N HIS A 142 -5.80 13.78 -0.40
CA HIS A 142 -5.09 13.40 -1.62
C HIS A 142 -4.57 11.97 -1.60
N ILE A 143 -4.87 11.21 -0.54
CA ILE A 143 -4.39 9.85 -0.34
C ILE A 143 -5.59 8.90 -0.29
N ASN A 144 -5.56 7.87 -1.13
CA ASN A 144 -6.52 6.78 -1.14
C ASN A 144 -5.84 5.47 -0.76
N LEU A 145 -6.44 4.71 0.14
CA LEU A 145 -5.97 3.39 0.55
C LEU A 145 -6.89 2.31 0.02
N ASP A 146 -6.30 1.23 -0.47
CA ASP A 146 -6.99 0.01 -0.88
C ASP A 146 -6.18 -1.21 -0.43
N PHE A 147 -6.86 -2.35 -0.22
CA PHE A 147 -6.25 -3.57 0.31
C PHE A 147 -6.52 -4.78 -0.59
N PRO A 148 -5.91 -4.81 -1.78
CA PRO A 148 -6.04 -5.98 -2.64
C PRO A 148 -5.38 -7.20 -2.00
N VAL A 149 -5.97 -8.38 -2.26
CA VAL A 149 -5.45 -9.67 -1.82
C VAL A 149 -4.83 -10.38 -3.02
N TYR A 150 -3.60 -10.85 -2.87
CA TYR A 150 -2.90 -11.62 -3.88
C TYR A 150 -2.32 -12.89 -3.25
N GLN A 151 -2.72 -14.05 -3.76
CA GLN A 151 -2.32 -15.37 -3.24
C GLN A 151 -2.51 -15.50 -1.71
N GLY A 152 -3.63 -15.01 -1.20
CA GLY A 152 -3.99 -15.07 0.22
C GLY A 152 -3.29 -14.05 1.11
N GLN A 153 -2.44 -13.17 0.56
CA GLN A 153 -1.75 -12.13 1.30
C GLN A 153 -2.33 -10.74 0.99
N ILE A 154 -2.48 -9.92 2.03
CA ILE A 154 -3.04 -8.57 1.91
C ILE A 154 -1.92 -7.59 1.58
N ILE A 155 -2.13 -6.78 0.55
CA ILE A 155 -1.26 -5.68 0.15
C ILE A 155 -1.95 -4.37 0.54
N CYS A 156 -1.20 -3.39 1.03
CA CYS A 156 -1.71 -2.03 1.15
C CYS A 156 -1.29 -1.22 -0.07
N ARG A 157 -2.25 -0.80 -0.88
CA ARG A 157 -2.06 0.12 -2.00
C ARG A 157 -2.38 1.54 -1.54
N VAL A 158 -1.43 2.42 -1.69
CA VAL A 158 -1.53 3.84 -1.35
C VAL A 158 -1.44 4.63 -2.65
N ASP A 159 -2.56 5.17 -3.12
CA ASP A 159 -2.60 6.04 -4.28
C ASP A 159 -2.59 7.50 -3.83
N VAL A 160 -1.63 8.26 -4.31
CA VAL A 160 -1.38 9.65 -3.90
C VAL A 160 -1.59 10.57 -5.09
N GLN A 161 -2.51 11.52 -4.96
CA GLN A 161 -2.68 12.61 -5.90
C GLN A 161 -1.77 13.78 -5.50
N PRO A 162 -1.16 14.51 -6.45
CA PRO A 162 -0.32 15.64 -6.12
C PRO A 162 -1.11 16.76 -5.43
N LEU A 163 -0.45 17.45 -4.51
CA LEU A 163 -1.01 18.68 -3.94
C LEU A 163 -1.03 19.78 -5.02
N PRO A 164 -2.04 20.69 -5.00
CA PRO A 164 -2.06 21.82 -5.90
C PRO A 164 -0.80 22.66 -5.77
N ARG A 165 -0.12 22.91 -6.86
CA ARG A 165 1.01 23.85 -6.89
C ARG A 165 0.43 25.25 -6.80
N ILE A 166 0.89 26.04 -5.83
CA ILE A 166 0.58 27.47 -5.78
C ILE A 166 1.38 28.13 -6.91
N LEU A 167 0.71 28.43 -8.03
CA LEU A 167 1.28 29.23 -9.11
C LEU A 167 1.40 30.66 -8.59
N GLY A 168 2.62 31.10 -8.29
CA GLY A 168 2.92 32.48 -8.01
C GLY A 168 3.59 32.80 -6.69
N GLN A 169 4.79 32.31 -6.50
CA GLN A 169 5.85 33.04 -5.80
C GLN A 169 7.12 32.95 -6.67
N GLN A 170 7.28 33.94 -7.53
CA GLN A 170 8.56 34.29 -8.11
C GLN A 170 9.35 35.11 -7.10
#